data_2eabd5a171f859927a6d5e786867e5fe
#
_entry.id   2eabd5a171f859927a6d5e786867e5fe
#
_cell.length_a   1.000
_cell.length_b   1.000
_cell.length_c   1.000
_cell.angle_alpha   90.00
_cell.angle_beta   90.00
_cell.angle_gamma   90.00
#
_symmetry.space_group_name_H-M   'P 1'
#
loop_
_entity.id
_entity.type
_entity.pdbx_description
1 polymer ?
#
loop_
_entity_poly.entity_id
_entity_poly.type
_entity_poly.pdbx_seq_one_letter_code
_entity_poly.pdbx_strand_id
1 'polypeptide(L)'
;MKLFLDSRQLVKYAFVVIAIAIAVVSLVFSNRLVKELAKEERNKVEIWAVATELLATGDENADMNLVLQILQSNNTIPVILYDKTSETATANNIKLPEKNTHEFLMKKIDEFSEKHDPIPLDELDQYVYYDDSYILKRLQAYPYVQLLVISIFIALAFFALRSSQKAQQNKVWVGLSKETAHQLGTPISSLIAWTEYLKLKDIDPDLMDEMGKDVHRLEVIADRFSKIGSASDRKPVEWQAEVKKSVAYLEKRISDKVQLIFDFPESPAIVRLNESLFSWVIENLTKNAVDAMSGQGTITYSMGEKGKYYCLDITDTGKGIPKSKFNNIFSPGFTTKERGWGLGLSLAKRIVENYHDGKIFVKQSEMGKGSTFRILLRKS
;
A
#
# COMPACT_ATOMS: atom_id res chain seq x y z
N MET A 1 7.36 -14.03 -26.98
CA MET A 1 6.83 -12.94 -26.16
C MET A 1 8.03 -12.29 -25.42
N LYS A 2 8.67 -11.27 -26.03
CA LYS A 2 9.84 -10.59 -25.46
C LYS A 2 9.31 -9.60 -24.41
N LEU A 3 9.60 -9.87 -23.14
CA LEU A 3 9.46 -8.91 -22.06
C LEU A 3 10.44 -7.73 -22.32
N PHE A 4 9.97 -6.68 -22.96
CA PHE A 4 10.61 -5.37 -22.88
C PHE A 4 10.35 -4.80 -21.48
N LEU A 5 11.10 -5.26 -20.49
CA LEU A 5 11.22 -4.54 -19.23
C LEU A 5 11.87 -3.20 -19.55
N ASP A 6 11.11 -2.12 -19.38
CA ASP A 6 11.62 -0.75 -19.49
C ASP A 6 12.91 -0.65 -18.64
N SER A 7 13.99 -0.14 -19.21
CA SER A 7 15.30 -0.05 -18.55
C SER A 7 15.22 0.58 -17.15
N ARG A 8 14.27 1.48 -16.93
CA ARG A 8 13.96 2.09 -15.63
C ARG A 8 13.34 1.11 -14.62
N GLN A 9 12.59 0.12 -15.08
CA GLN A 9 12.05 -0.93 -14.20
C GLN A 9 13.13 -1.94 -13.83
N LEU A 10 14.01 -2.30 -14.77
CA LEU A 10 15.18 -3.16 -14.52
C LEU A 10 16.08 -2.57 -13.42
N VAL A 11 16.40 -1.28 -13.48
CA VAL A 11 17.20 -0.60 -12.44
C VAL A 11 16.53 -0.66 -11.07
N LYS A 12 15.20 -0.52 -11.00
CA LYS A 12 14.45 -0.59 -9.74
C LYS A 12 14.47 -1.99 -9.12
N TYR A 13 14.27 -3.02 -9.93
CA TYR A 13 14.36 -4.41 -9.45
C TYR A 13 15.80 -4.78 -9.08
N ALA A 14 16.80 -4.34 -9.84
CA ALA A 14 18.21 -4.54 -9.51
C ALA A 14 18.55 -3.91 -8.14
N PHE A 15 18.08 -2.70 -7.85
CA PHE A 15 18.30 -2.05 -6.56
C PHE A 15 17.71 -2.86 -5.40
N VAL A 16 16.48 -3.39 -5.53
CA VAL A 16 15.85 -4.23 -4.51
C VAL A 16 16.61 -5.54 -4.33
N VAL A 17 17.03 -6.19 -5.42
CA VAL A 17 17.81 -7.43 -5.37
C VAL A 17 19.16 -7.22 -4.68
N ILE A 18 19.87 -6.13 -5.01
CA ILE A 18 21.13 -5.76 -4.35
C ILE A 18 20.93 -5.52 -2.86
N ALA A 19 19.87 -4.79 -2.47
CA ALA A 19 19.57 -4.54 -1.07
C ALA A 19 19.30 -5.85 -0.29
N ILE A 20 18.55 -6.78 -0.88
CA ILE A 20 18.30 -8.10 -0.30
C ILE A 20 19.62 -8.91 -0.20
N ALA A 21 20.46 -8.88 -1.23
CA ALA A 21 21.75 -9.60 -1.22
C ALA A 21 22.68 -9.07 -0.11
N ILE A 22 22.78 -7.74 0.04
CA ILE A 22 23.54 -7.11 1.15
C ILE A 22 22.96 -7.54 2.50
N ALA A 23 21.64 -7.56 2.64
CA ALA A 23 20.98 -7.98 3.85
C ALA A 23 21.32 -9.43 4.23
N VAL A 24 21.25 -10.36 3.28
CA VAL A 24 21.56 -11.77 3.49
C VAL A 24 23.04 -11.95 3.89
N VAL A 25 23.96 -11.30 3.17
CA VAL A 25 25.41 -11.37 3.46
C VAL A 25 25.69 -10.84 4.88
N SER A 26 25.11 -9.70 5.24
CA SER A 26 25.26 -9.11 6.58
C SER A 26 24.70 -10.02 7.68
N LEU A 27 23.57 -10.68 7.42
CA LEU A 27 22.93 -11.62 8.36
C LEU A 27 23.79 -12.87 8.58
N VAL A 28 24.34 -13.45 7.52
CA VAL A 28 25.26 -14.59 7.58
C VAL A 28 26.52 -14.23 8.34
N PHE A 29 27.08 -13.05 8.07
CA PHE A 29 28.29 -12.56 8.75
C PHE A 29 28.03 -12.33 10.25
N SER A 30 26.91 -11.67 10.60
CA SER A 30 26.53 -11.43 12.00
C SER A 30 26.34 -12.75 12.76
N ASN A 31 25.66 -13.73 12.15
CA ASN A 31 25.45 -15.03 12.80
C ASN A 31 26.75 -15.81 13.01
N ARG A 32 27.72 -15.68 12.09
CA ARG A 32 29.04 -16.26 12.22
C ARG A 32 29.82 -15.64 13.37
N LEU A 33 29.82 -14.30 13.48
CA LEU A 33 30.47 -13.59 14.59
C LEU A 33 29.90 -13.99 15.95
N VAL A 34 28.57 -14.10 16.07
CA VAL A 34 27.93 -14.55 17.31
C VAL A 34 28.43 -15.94 17.72
N LYS A 35 28.51 -16.88 16.77
CA LYS A 35 29.02 -18.24 17.05
C LYS A 35 30.50 -18.27 17.46
N GLU A 36 31.33 -17.46 16.80
CA GLU A 36 32.75 -17.35 17.11
C GLU A 36 32.96 -16.78 18.55
N LEU A 37 32.18 -15.72 18.87
CA LEU A 37 32.25 -15.11 20.21
C LEU A 37 31.74 -16.04 21.31
N ALA A 38 30.67 -16.80 21.07
CA ALA A 38 30.15 -17.80 22.01
C ALA A 38 31.20 -18.88 22.31
N LYS A 39 31.95 -19.31 21.28
CA LYS A 39 33.05 -20.27 21.47
C LYS A 39 34.19 -19.68 22.28
N GLU A 40 34.57 -18.43 22.06
CA GLU A 40 35.57 -17.73 22.83
C GLU A 40 35.15 -17.57 24.31
N GLU A 41 33.89 -17.22 24.57
CA GLU A 41 33.36 -17.12 25.93
C GLU A 41 33.44 -18.46 26.65
N ARG A 42 33.07 -19.58 26.01
CA ARG A 42 33.20 -20.91 26.57
C ARG A 42 34.65 -21.24 26.94
N ASN A 43 35.62 -21.00 26.04
CA ASN A 43 37.03 -21.22 26.32
C ASN A 43 37.52 -20.40 27.55
N LYS A 44 37.06 -19.14 27.70
CA LYS A 44 37.39 -18.31 28.87
C LYS A 44 36.81 -18.88 30.14
N VAL A 45 35.61 -19.43 30.13
CA VAL A 45 35.02 -20.07 31.33
C VAL A 45 35.73 -21.38 31.66
N GLU A 46 36.12 -22.17 30.65
CA GLU A 46 36.94 -23.38 30.87
C GLU A 46 38.30 -23.07 31.54
N ILE A 47 39.01 -22.02 31.06
CA ILE A 47 40.25 -21.55 31.70
C ILE A 47 39.99 -21.04 33.11
N TRP A 48 38.88 -20.31 33.34
CA TRP A 48 38.48 -19.83 34.66
C TRP A 48 38.16 -20.99 35.61
N ALA A 49 37.49 -22.05 35.10
CA ALA A 49 37.20 -23.27 35.87
C ALA A 49 38.46 -23.97 36.31
N VAL A 50 39.44 -24.18 35.42
CA VAL A 50 40.77 -24.78 35.78
C VAL A 50 41.50 -23.90 36.78
N ALA A 51 41.50 -22.58 36.65
CA ALA A 51 42.12 -21.68 37.62
C ALA A 51 41.43 -21.75 38.99
N THR A 52 40.09 -21.97 39.04
CA THR A 52 39.34 -22.17 40.29
C THR A 52 39.73 -23.47 40.97
N GLU A 53 39.90 -24.56 40.22
CA GLU A 53 40.32 -25.86 40.71
C GLU A 53 41.76 -25.81 41.29
N LEU A 54 42.72 -25.21 40.57
CA LEU A 54 44.09 -25.01 41.04
C LEU A 54 44.14 -24.16 42.31
N LEU A 55 43.31 -23.13 42.44
CA LEU A 55 43.23 -22.31 43.65
C LEU A 55 42.71 -23.15 44.85
N ALA A 56 41.74 -23.99 44.65
CA ALA A 56 41.09 -24.77 45.71
C ALA A 56 41.92 -25.98 46.14
N THR A 57 42.65 -26.63 45.21
CA THR A 57 43.51 -27.76 45.49
C THR A 57 44.85 -27.36 46.11
N GLY A 58 45.27 -26.11 46.03
CA GLY A 58 46.53 -25.59 46.61
C GLY A 58 47.78 -26.21 46.00
N ASP A 59 47.80 -26.43 44.68
CA ASP A 59 48.97 -27.00 43.99
C ASP A 59 50.21 -26.11 44.17
N GLU A 60 51.21 -26.66 44.83
CA GLU A 60 52.47 -25.97 45.14
C GLU A 60 53.29 -25.58 43.92
N ASN A 61 53.01 -26.18 42.76
CA ASN A 61 53.65 -25.86 41.46
C ASN A 61 52.94 -24.78 40.66
N ALA A 62 51.76 -24.38 41.06
CA ALA A 62 51.01 -23.36 40.36
C ALA A 62 51.49 -21.92 40.64
N ASP A 63 51.70 -21.10 39.64
CA ASP A 63 51.90 -19.66 39.83
C ASP A 63 50.61 -19.00 40.31
N MET A 64 50.51 -18.83 41.63
CA MET A 64 49.32 -18.28 42.28
C MET A 64 48.98 -16.86 41.80
N ASN A 65 49.98 -16.06 41.37
CA ASN A 65 49.70 -14.72 40.81
C ASN A 65 48.98 -14.83 39.47
N LEU A 66 49.39 -15.77 38.62
CA LEU A 66 48.71 -16.03 37.33
C LEU A 66 47.30 -16.55 37.55
N VAL A 67 47.09 -17.49 38.47
CA VAL A 67 45.76 -18.02 38.84
C VAL A 67 44.83 -16.90 39.28
N LEU A 68 45.25 -16.03 40.19
CA LEU A 68 44.46 -14.88 40.63
C LEU A 68 44.16 -13.88 39.50
N GLN A 69 45.11 -13.65 38.60
CA GLN A 69 44.92 -12.80 37.46
C GLN A 69 43.84 -13.35 36.50
N ILE A 70 43.85 -14.67 36.26
CA ILE A 70 42.83 -15.33 35.44
C ILE A 70 41.44 -15.19 36.08
N LEU A 71 41.32 -15.47 37.38
CA LEU A 71 40.07 -15.37 38.12
C LEU A 71 39.50 -13.95 38.11
N GLN A 72 40.34 -12.93 38.25
CA GLN A 72 39.98 -11.52 38.21
C GLN A 72 39.67 -11.01 36.80
N SER A 73 40.13 -11.68 35.75
CA SER A 73 39.90 -11.28 34.36
C SER A 73 38.47 -11.49 33.90
N ASN A 74 37.70 -12.35 34.56
CA ASN A 74 36.30 -12.57 34.24
C ASN A 74 35.40 -11.47 34.84
N ASN A 75 35.17 -10.40 34.09
CA ASN A 75 34.34 -9.25 34.53
C ASN A 75 32.97 -9.21 33.81
N THR A 76 32.71 -10.11 32.85
CA THR A 76 31.55 -10.00 31.94
C THR A 76 30.69 -11.24 31.87
N ILE A 77 31.25 -12.42 32.09
CA ILE A 77 30.53 -13.69 31.99
C ILE A 77 29.97 -14.05 33.38
N PRO A 78 28.63 -14.19 33.52
CA PRO A 78 28.01 -14.67 34.75
C PRO A 78 28.38 -16.12 35.00
N VAL A 79 28.92 -16.42 36.17
CA VAL A 79 29.35 -17.78 36.55
C VAL A 79 28.82 -18.14 37.94
N ILE A 80 28.37 -19.38 38.12
CA ILE A 80 27.97 -19.96 39.39
C ILE A 80 28.82 -21.22 39.63
N LEU A 81 29.57 -21.24 40.72
CA LEU A 81 30.25 -22.42 41.21
C LEU A 81 29.31 -23.12 42.19
N TYR A 82 28.94 -24.36 41.91
CA TYR A 82 28.06 -25.18 42.73
C TYR A 82 28.83 -26.37 43.27
N ASP A 83 28.84 -26.48 44.58
CA ASP A 83 29.42 -27.62 45.32
C ASP A 83 28.32 -28.62 45.66
N LYS A 84 28.46 -29.84 45.11
CA LYS A 84 27.46 -30.88 45.25
C LYS A 84 27.46 -31.51 46.65
N THR A 85 28.59 -31.49 47.31
CA THR A 85 28.77 -32.11 48.65
C THR A 85 28.16 -31.23 49.72
N SER A 86 28.38 -29.92 49.67
CA SER A 86 27.87 -28.96 50.66
C SER A 86 26.54 -28.31 50.27
N GLU A 87 26.04 -28.60 49.10
CA GLU A 87 24.85 -27.96 48.50
C GLU A 87 24.94 -26.42 48.47
N THR A 88 26.16 -25.88 48.38
CA THR A 88 26.38 -24.42 48.37
C THR A 88 26.68 -23.91 46.97
N ALA A 89 26.20 -22.69 46.67
CA ALA A 89 26.46 -22.01 45.41
C ALA A 89 27.08 -20.64 45.66
N THR A 90 28.17 -20.36 44.96
CA THR A 90 28.80 -19.03 44.91
C THR A 90 28.71 -18.44 43.50
N ALA A 91 28.51 -17.14 43.38
CA ALA A 91 28.31 -16.49 42.08
C ALA A 91 29.32 -15.39 41.84
N ASN A 92 29.74 -15.27 40.58
CA ASN A 92 30.54 -14.14 40.07
C ASN A 92 29.84 -13.48 38.90
N ASN A 93 29.89 -12.14 38.84
CA ASN A 93 29.21 -11.30 37.82
C ASN A 93 27.68 -11.43 37.80
N ILE A 94 27.07 -11.80 38.92
CA ILE A 94 25.61 -11.90 39.08
C ILE A 94 25.19 -10.97 40.22
N LYS A 95 24.17 -10.13 39.96
CA LYS A 95 23.57 -9.33 41.03
C LYS A 95 22.70 -10.21 41.92
N LEU A 96 23.12 -10.37 43.14
CA LEU A 96 22.43 -11.18 44.13
C LEU A 96 21.30 -10.37 44.80
N PRO A 97 20.15 -10.98 45.07
CA PRO A 97 19.09 -10.35 45.86
C PRO A 97 19.46 -10.31 47.34
N GLU A 98 18.93 -9.34 48.07
CA GLU A 98 19.15 -9.20 49.52
C GLU A 98 18.51 -10.32 50.35
N LYS A 99 17.53 -11.02 49.83
CA LYS A 99 16.80 -12.13 50.48
C LYS A 99 16.69 -13.32 49.53
N ASN A 100 16.66 -14.54 50.05
CA ASN A 100 16.51 -15.79 49.33
C ASN A 100 17.61 -16.03 48.27
N THR A 101 18.84 -15.66 48.56
CA THR A 101 19.97 -15.80 47.63
C THR A 101 20.18 -17.24 47.16
N HIS A 102 20.02 -18.23 48.05
CA HIS A 102 20.18 -19.63 47.69
C HIS A 102 19.12 -20.09 46.66
N GLU A 103 17.85 -19.84 46.92
CA GLU A 103 16.77 -20.19 46.00
C GLU A 103 16.94 -19.50 44.64
N PHE A 104 17.37 -18.24 44.65
CA PHE A 104 17.69 -17.50 43.43
C PHE A 104 18.82 -18.14 42.63
N LEU A 105 19.90 -18.56 43.29
CA LEU A 105 21.03 -19.21 42.62
C LEU A 105 20.65 -20.57 42.05
N MET A 106 19.87 -21.39 42.78
CA MET A 106 19.40 -22.69 42.28
C MET A 106 18.55 -22.51 41.01
N LYS A 107 17.64 -21.56 41.02
CA LYS A 107 16.87 -21.22 39.78
C LYS A 107 17.76 -20.76 38.63
N LYS A 108 18.84 -20.01 38.93
CA LYS A 108 19.81 -19.59 37.91
C LYS A 108 20.65 -20.74 37.38
N ILE A 109 21.00 -21.72 38.22
CA ILE A 109 21.66 -22.95 37.79
C ILE A 109 20.80 -23.70 36.78
N ASP A 110 19.49 -23.85 37.03
CA ASP A 110 18.56 -24.47 36.08
C ASP A 110 18.50 -23.68 34.74
N GLU A 111 18.37 -22.35 34.81
CA GLU A 111 18.38 -21.49 33.61
C GLU A 111 19.68 -21.59 32.80
N PHE A 112 20.85 -21.73 33.47
CA PHE A 112 22.14 -21.82 32.81
C PHE A 112 22.37 -23.21 32.22
N SER A 113 21.93 -24.27 32.92
CA SER A 113 22.03 -25.65 32.45
C SER A 113 21.19 -25.93 31.20
N GLU A 114 20.07 -25.20 30.99
CA GLU A 114 19.28 -25.31 29.76
C GLU A 114 20.03 -24.75 28.54
N LYS A 115 21.00 -23.84 28.74
CA LYS A 115 21.73 -23.18 27.66
C LYS A 115 23.08 -23.77 27.35
N HIS A 116 23.82 -24.14 28.42
CA HIS A 116 25.19 -24.63 28.34
C HIS A 116 25.38 -25.82 29.26
N ASP A 117 26.10 -26.83 28.78
CA ASP A 117 26.52 -27.93 29.62
C ASP A 117 27.47 -27.42 30.71
N PRO A 118 27.26 -27.79 31.99
CA PRO A 118 28.13 -27.38 33.08
C PRO A 118 29.57 -27.94 32.91
N ILE A 119 30.55 -27.19 33.36
CA ILE A 119 31.96 -27.61 33.34
C ILE A 119 32.28 -28.29 34.67
N PRO A 120 32.62 -29.60 34.72
CA PRO A 120 32.97 -30.27 35.93
C PRO A 120 34.36 -29.85 36.43
N LEU A 121 34.51 -29.73 37.73
CA LEU A 121 35.81 -29.65 38.44
C LEU A 121 36.02 -31.00 39.11
N ASP A 122 36.71 -31.88 38.42
CA ASP A 122 36.74 -33.32 38.77
C ASP A 122 37.38 -33.62 40.14
N GLU A 123 38.35 -32.80 40.56
CA GLU A 123 39.03 -32.99 41.86
C GLU A 123 38.23 -32.48 43.07
N LEU A 124 37.17 -31.67 42.83
CA LEU A 124 36.46 -30.99 43.91
C LEU A 124 34.98 -31.41 44.06
N ASP A 125 34.45 -32.30 43.19
CA ASP A 125 33.01 -32.62 43.07
C ASP A 125 32.12 -31.35 42.91
N GLN A 126 32.66 -30.38 42.20
CA GLN A 126 32.01 -29.10 41.93
C GLN A 126 31.71 -28.93 40.45
N TYR A 127 30.74 -28.05 40.13
CA TYR A 127 30.32 -27.74 38.78
C TYR A 127 30.30 -26.22 38.56
N VAL A 128 30.80 -25.78 37.40
CA VAL A 128 30.76 -24.41 36.98
C VAL A 128 29.61 -24.24 35.95
N TYR A 129 28.57 -23.52 36.35
CA TYR A 129 27.48 -23.10 35.49
C TYR A 129 27.72 -21.67 35.00
N TYR A 130 27.44 -21.39 33.75
CA TYR A 130 27.65 -20.05 33.18
C TYR A 130 26.53 -19.69 32.20
N ASP A 131 26.36 -18.40 32.00
CA ASP A 131 25.44 -17.85 30.99
C ASP A 131 26.22 -16.93 30.06
N ASP A 132 25.66 -16.68 28.87
CA ASP A 132 26.22 -15.75 27.89
C ASP A 132 26.43 -14.36 28.52
N SER A 133 27.54 -13.71 28.18
CA SER A 133 27.78 -12.34 28.61
C SER A 133 26.68 -11.37 28.09
N TYR A 134 26.57 -10.23 28.76
CA TYR A 134 25.65 -9.18 28.29
C TYR A 134 25.89 -8.76 26.82
N ILE A 135 27.18 -8.76 26.41
CA ILE A 135 27.59 -8.40 25.05
C ILE A 135 27.09 -9.45 24.06
N LEU A 136 27.29 -10.75 24.35
CA LEU A 136 26.87 -11.85 23.49
C LEU A 136 25.35 -11.88 23.35
N LYS A 137 24.58 -11.73 24.43
CA LYS A 137 23.10 -11.63 24.39
C LYS A 137 22.63 -10.49 23.53
N ARG A 138 23.29 -9.34 23.62
CA ARG A 138 22.95 -8.17 22.80
C ARG A 138 23.27 -8.41 21.32
N LEU A 139 24.38 -9.08 21.02
CA LEU A 139 24.75 -9.44 19.65
C LEU A 139 23.82 -10.49 19.04
N GLN A 140 23.33 -11.45 19.85
CA GLN A 140 22.33 -12.42 19.40
C GLN A 140 21.00 -11.76 18.98
N ALA A 141 20.63 -10.62 19.59
CA ALA A 141 19.44 -9.85 19.21
C ALA A 141 19.64 -9.03 17.94
N TYR A 142 20.88 -8.72 17.53
CA TYR A 142 21.19 -7.83 16.42
C TYR A 142 20.61 -8.29 15.06
N PRO A 143 20.65 -9.58 14.68
CA PRO A 143 20.02 -10.06 13.44
C PRO A 143 18.52 -9.75 13.36
N TYR A 144 17.79 -9.82 14.47
CA TYR A 144 16.36 -9.52 14.50
C TYR A 144 16.09 -8.02 14.29
N VAL A 145 16.88 -7.17 14.92
CA VAL A 145 16.81 -5.70 14.71
C VAL A 145 17.14 -5.36 13.26
N GLN A 146 18.15 -5.98 12.70
CA GLN A 146 18.55 -5.80 11.29
C GLN A 146 17.43 -6.21 10.34
N LEU A 147 16.81 -7.37 10.54
CA LEU A 147 15.66 -7.82 9.74
C LEU A 147 14.47 -6.84 9.81
N LEU A 148 14.19 -6.31 10.99
CA LEU A 148 13.14 -5.30 11.15
C LEU A 148 13.43 -4.04 10.33
N VAL A 149 14.65 -3.51 10.43
CA VAL A 149 15.07 -2.30 9.70
C VAL A 149 14.98 -2.51 8.19
N ILE A 150 15.45 -3.66 7.70
CA ILE A 150 15.40 -4.01 6.27
C ILE A 150 13.95 -4.14 5.79
N SER A 151 13.09 -4.78 6.57
CA SER A 151 11.67 -4.93 6.24
C SER A 151 10.97 -3.57 6.12
N ILE A 152 11.24 -2.65 7.05
CA ILE A 152 10.74 -1.27 6.99
C ILE A 152 11.26 -0.56 5.73
N PHE A 153 12.55 -0.69 5.43
CA PHE A 153 13.15 -0.06 4.26
C PHE A 153 12.52 -0.56 2.94
N ILE A 154 12.33 -1.88 2.81
CA ILE A 154 11.67 -2.48 1.64
C ILE A 154 10.23 -1.98 1.51
N ALA A 155 9.48 -1.91 2.61
CA ALA A 155 8.10 -1.40 2.61
C ALA A 155 8.04 0.08 2.17
N LEU A 156 8.93 0.92 2.68
CA LEU A 156 9.03 2.34 2.29
C LEU A 156 9.43 2.50 0.82
N ALA A 157 10.42 1.73 0.36
CA ALA A 157 10.84 1.75 -1.04
C ALA A 157 9.69 1.34 -1.98
N PHE A 158 8.95 0.29 -1.64
CA PHE A 158 7.79 -0.15 -2.41
C PHE A 158 6.68 0.90 -2.45
N PHE A 159 6.39 1.55 -1.32
CA PHE A 159 5.42 2.64 -1.25
C PHE A 159 5.85 3.85 -2.10
N ALA A 160 7.12 4.27 -1.99
CA ALA A 160 7.67 5.36 -2.78
C ALA A 160 7.62 5.09 -4.28
N LEU A 161 7.95 3.86 -4.70
CA LEU A 161 7.87 3.44 -6.10
C LEU A 161 6.44 3.48 -6.64
N ARG A 162 5.47 2.98 -5.89
CA ARG A 162 4.04 3.05 -6.27
C ARG A 162 3.54 4.48 -6.36
N SER A 163 3.90 5.32 -5.39
CA SER A 163 3.51 6.74 -5.38
C SER A 163 4.10 7.48 -6.59
N SER A 164 5.38 7.25 -6.89
CA SER A 164 6.06 7.85 -8.05
C SER A 164 5.41 7.43 -9.38
N GLN A 165 5.07 6.14 -9.55
CA GLN A 165 4.39 5.66 -10.75
C GLN A 165 3.02 6.31 -10.93
N LYS A 166 2.24 6.41 -9.85
CA LYS A 166 0.92 7.08 -9.89
C LYS A 166 1.05 8.56 -10.24
N ALA A 167 2.04 9.25 -9.67
CA ALA A 167 2.31 10.66 -9.98
C ALA A 167 2.74 10.86 -11.44
N GLN A 168 3.58 9.97 -11.98
CA GLN A 168 4.02 10.05 -13.38
C GLN A 168 2.85 9.81 -14.36
N GLN A 169 2.02 8.80 -14.11
CA GLN A 169 0.80 8.57 -14.89
C GLN A 169 -0.12 9.78 -14.87
N ASN A 170 -0.29 10.41 -13.70
CA ASN A 170 -1.09 11.62 -13.57
C ASN A 170 -0.52 12.77 -14.40
N LYS A 171 0.78 13.01 -14.39
CA LYS A 171 1.43 14.06 -15.17
C LYS A 171 1.24 13.86 -16.68
N VAL A 172 1.38 12.63 -17.17
CA VAL A 172 1.17 12.32 -18.60
C VAL A 172 -0.27 12.60 -19.01
N TRP A 173 -1.24 12.17 -18.19
CA TRP A 173 -2.66 12.43 -18.48
C TRP A 173 -3.01 13.93 -18.46
N VAL A 174 -2.49 14.69 -17.50
CA VAL A 174 -2.70 16.14 -17.42
C VAL A 174 -2.09 16.83 -18.64
N GLY A 175 -0.86 16.46 -19.00
CA GLY A 175 -0.19 17.02 -20.17
C GLY A 175 -0.94 16.71 -21.47
N LEU A 176 -1.34 15.44 -21.66
CA LEU A 176 -2.10 15.03 -22.84
C LEU A 176 -3.45 15.74 -22.92
N SER A 177 -4.18 15.84 -21.80
CA SER A 177 -5.48 16.50 -21.77
C SER A 177 -5.38 17.99 -22.11
N LYS A 178 -4.39 18.70 -21.53
CA LYS A 178 -4.15 20.11 -21.82
C LYS A 178 -3.75 20.34 -23.28
N GLU A 179 -2.88 19.51 -23.81
CA GLU A 179 -2.46 19.59 -25.21
C GLU A 179 -3.62 19.29 -26.15
N THR A 180 -4.41 18.22 -25.88
CA THR A 180 -5.59 17.90 -26.69
C THR A 180 -6.61 19.02 -26.66
N ALA A 181 -6.87 19.64 -25.51
CA ALA A 181 -7.77 20.77 -25.39
C ALA A 181 -7.30 21.99 -26.25
N HIS A 182 -5.99 22.25 -26.19
CA HIS A 182 -5.40 23.36 -26.95
C HIS A 182 -5.44 23.12 -28.47
N GLN A 183 -5.05 21.91 -28.89
CA GLN A 183 -5.06 21.52 -30.31
C GLN A 183 -6.48 21.42 -30.90
N LEU A 184 -7.48 21.08 -30.07
CA LEU A 184 -8.90 21.09 -30.54
C LEU A 184 -9.52 22.48 -30.47
N GLY A 185 -9.15 23.34 -29.55
CA GLY A 185 -9.71 24.66 -29.36
C GLY A 185 -9.57 25.54 -30.57
N THR A 186 -8.41 25.53 -31.26
CA THR A 186 -8.16 26.34 -32.46
C THR A 186 -9.07 25.98 -33.62
N PRO A 187 -9.18 24.71 -34.09
CA PRO A 187 -10.11 24.39 -35.20
C PRO A 187 -11.59 24.55 -34.81
N ILE A 188 -11.95 24.33 -33.53
CA ILE A 188 -13.31 24.54 -33.05
C ILE A 188 -13.68 26.04 -33.13
N SER A 189 -12.78 26.93 -32.70
CA SER A 189 -13.02 28.38 -32.83
C SER A 189 -13.22 28.81 -34.28
N SER A 190 -12.45 28.21 -35.20
CA SER A 190 -12.64 28.47 -36.64
C SER A 190 -14.00 27.93 -37.15
N LEU A 191 -14.41 26.73 -36.69
CA LEU A 191 -15.72 26.17 -37.07
C LEU A 191 -16.88 27.01 -36.53
N ILE A 192 -16.77 27.53 -35.29
CA ILE A 192 -17.75 28.48 -34.74
C ILE A 192 -17.87 29.73 -35.64
N ALA A 193 -16.72 30.32 -35.99
CA ALA A 193 -16.72 31.49 -36.87
C ALA A 193 -17.33 31.19 -38.27
N TRP A 194 -17.02 30.02 -38.83
CA TRP A 194 -17.60 29.59 -40.08
C TRP A 194 -19.13 29.37 -39.98
N THR A 195 -19.62 28.74 -38.91
CA THR A 195 -21.07 28.54 -38.71
C THR A 195 -21.78 29.88 -38.54
N GLU A 196 -21.21 30.85 -37.82
CA GLU A 196 -21.78 32.20 -37.70
C GLU A 196 -21.77 32.97 -39.06
N TYR A 197 -20.68 32.84 -39.84
CA TYR A 197 -20.63 33.43 -41.18
C TYR A 197 -21.65 32.82 -42.14
N LEU A 198 -21.84 31.49 -42.09
CA LEU A 198 -22.80 30.81 -42.96
C LEU A 198 -24.25 31.11 -42.58
N LYS A 199 -24.59 31.41 -41.34
CA LYS A 199 -25.91 31.91 -40.92
C LYS A 199 -26.28 33.23 -41.58
N LEU A 200 -25.31 34.02 -42.03
CA LEU A 200 -25.53 35.26 -42.77
C LEU A 200 -25.78 35.03 -44.28
N LYS A 201 -25.67 33.79 -44.74
CA LYS A 201 -25.94 33.37 -46.09
C LYS A 201 -27.29 32.68 -46.12
N ASP A 202 -27.94 32.71 -47.29
CA ASP A 202 -29.25 32.11 -47.52
C ASP A 202 -29.14 30.57 -47.61
N ILE A 203 -28.81 29.94 -46.49
CA ILE A 203 -28.65 28.49 -46.32
C ILE A 203 -29.80 27.99 -45.46
N ASP A 204 -30.21 26.73 -45.71
CA ASP A 204 -31.24 26.05 -44.95
C ASP A 204 -31.05 26.21 -43.43
N PRO A 205 -31.98 26.85 -42.70
CA PRO A 205 -31.88 27.09 -41.28
C PRO A 205 -31.72 25.80 -40.44
N ASP A 206 -32.37 24.71 -40.85
CA ASP A 206 -32.31 23.42 -40.14
C ASP A 206 -30.92 22.80 -40.24
N LEU A 207 -30.27 22.87 -41.40
CA LEU A 207 -28.90 22.43 -41.59
C LEU A 207 -27.92 23.25 -40.77
N MET A 208 -28.10 24.54 -40.68
CA MET A 208 -27.28 25.45 -39.91
C MET A 208 -27.41 25.20 -38.39
N ASP A 209 -28.62 24.89 -37.90
CA ASP A 209 -28.85 24.53 -36.51
C ASP A 209 -28.17 23.19 -36.15
N GLU A 210 -28.23 22.19 -37.01
CA GLU A 210 -27.54 20.91 -36.87
C GLU A 210 -26.02 21.09 -36.82
N MET A 211 -25.43 21.84 -37.71
CA MET A 211 -24.00 22.17 -37.71
C MET A 211 -23.60 22.90 -36.44
N GLY A 212 -24.38 23.88 -35.98
CA GLY A 212 -24.14 24.61 -34.75
C GLY A 212 -24.16 23.71 -33.52
N LYS A 213 -25.07 22.74 -33.45
CA LYS A 213 -25.14 21.72 -32.39
C LYS A 213 -23.88 20.85 -32.35
N ASP A 214 -23.37 20.41 -33.50
CA ASP A 214 -22.18 19.57 -33.57
C ASP A 214 -20.92 20.34 -33.20
N VAL A 215 -20.78 21.59 -33.67
CA VAL A 215 -19.64 22.45 -33.28
C VAL A 215 -19.68 22.76 -31.79
N HIS A 216 -20.83 23.08 -31.22
CA HIS A 216 -20.97 23.27 -29.77
C HIS A 216 -20.62 22.00 -28.97
N ARG A 217 -20.96 20.83 -29.51
CA ARG A 217 -20.59 19.57 -28.92
C ARG A 217 -19.06 19.37 -28.85
N LEU A 218 -18.33 19.75 -29.91
CA LEU A 218 -16.86 19.70 -29.91
C LEU A 218 -16.27 20.69 -28.90
N GLU A 219 -16.85 21.90 -28.82
CA GLU A 219 -16.45 22.91 -27.82
C GLU A 219 -16.56 22.37 -26.37
N VAL A 220 -17.71 21.76 -26.04
CA VAL A 220 -17.94 21.14 -24.73
C VAL A 220 -16.91 20.03 -24.44
N ILE A 221 -16.54 19.23 -25.43
CA ILE A 221 -15.52 18.18 -25.28
C ILE A 221 -14.16 18.83 -25.01
N ALA A 222 -13.76 19.84 -25.76
CA ALA A 222 -12.48 20.55 -25.58
C ALA A 222 -12.40 21.21 -24.18
N ASP A 223 -13.48 21.87 -23.74
CA ASP A 223 -13.59 22.46 -22.40
C ASP A 223 -13.43 21.41 -21.28
N ARG A 224 -14.06 20.25 -21.44
CA ARG A 224 -13.91 19.14 -20.48
C ARG A 224 -12.46 18.64 -20.37
N PHE A 225 -11.76 18.51 -21.50
CA PHE A 225 -10.34 18.14 -21.51
C PHE A 225 -9.46 19.21 -20.88
N SER A 226 -9.73 20.49 -21.10
CA SER A 226 -9.05 21.61 -20.46
C SER A 226 -9.18 21.56 -18.94
N LYS A 227 -10.37 21.24 -18.42
CA LYS A 227 -10.67 21.14 -16.98
C LYS A 227 -9.97 19.96 -16.29
N ILE A 228 -9.65 18.89 -17.01
CA ILE A 228 -8.85 17.78 -16.50
C ILE A 228 -7.41 18.22 -16.14
N GLY A 229 -6.89 19.27 -16.76
CA GLY A 229 -5.54 19.80 -16.51
C GLY A 229 -5.46 20.90 -15.47
N SER A 230 -6.58 21.46 -15.04
CA SER A 230 -6.65 22.57 -14.09
C SER A 230 -7.11 22.11 -12.71
N ALA A 231 -6.76 22.88 -11.65
CA ALA A 231 -7.36 22.70 -10.34
C ALA A 231 -8.87 22.93 -10.46
N SER A 232 -9.69 21.91 -10.25
CA SER A 232 -11.12 22.02 -10.45
C SER A 232 -11.76 22.81 -9.30
N ASP A 233 -12.39 23.93 -9.64
CA ASP A 233 -13.25 24.67 -8.73
C ASP A 233 -14.46 23.81 -8.34
N ARG A 234 -14.46 23.30 -7.11
CA ARG A 234 -15.56 22.52 -6.53
C ARG A 234 -16.48 23.44 -5.74
N LYS A 235 -17.74 23.48 -6.10
CA LYS A 235 -18.78 24.26 -5.41
C LYS A 235 -19.73 23.33 -4.65
N PRO A 236 -20.34 23.78 -3.55
CA PRO A 236 -21.44 23.06 -2.92
C PRO A 236 -22.63 22.99 -3.89
N VAL A 237 -23.12 21.78 -4.16
CA VAL A 237 -24.19 21.54 -5.14
C VAL A 237 -25.14 20.50 -4.55
N GLU A 238 -26.45 20.65 -4.81
CA GLU A 238 -27.43 19.60 -4.54
C GLU A 238 -27.26 18.46 -5.54
N TRP A 239 -26.84 17.30 -5.06
CA TRP A 239 -26.43 16.20 -5.92
C TRP A 239 -27.58 15.60 -6.71
N GLN A 240 -28.79 15.52 -6.12
CA GLN A 240 -30.00 15.04 -6.82
C GLN A 240 -30.32 15.91 -8.03
N ALA A 241 -30.29 17.22 -7.85
CA ALA A 241 -30.56 18.17 -8.90
C ALA A 241 -29.55 18.07 -10.06
N GLU A 242 -28.24 17.95 -9.72
CA GLU A 242 -27.19 17.85 -10.73
C GLU A 242 -27.24 16.53 -11.51
N VAL A 243 -27.56 15.40 -10.85
CA VAL A 243 -27.75 14.12 -11.53
C VAL A 243 -28.95 14.19 -12.50
N LYS A 244 -30.11 14.73 -12.06
CA LYS A 244 -31.29 14.89 -12.92
C LYS A 244 -30.99 15.78 -14.14
N LYS A 245 -30.29 16.90 -13.92
CA LYS A 245 -29.86 17.82 -14.99
C LYS A 245 -28.97 17.14 -16.02
N SER A 246 -27.98 16.36 -15.53
CA SER A 246 -27.06 15.62 -16.39
C SER A 246 -27.75 14.52 -17.21
N VAL A 247 -28.74 13.83 -16.63
CA VAL A 247 -29.50 12.77 -17.30
C VAL A 247 -30.50 13.35 -18.27
N ALA A 248 -31.19 14.44 -17.94
CA ALA A 248 -32.16 15.10 -18.85
C ALA A 248 -31.52 15.54 -20.20
N TYR A 249 -30.22 15.93 -20.16
CA TYR A 249 -29.48 16.21 -21.38
C TYR A 249 -29.29 14.97 -22.26
N LEU A 250 -29.18 13.79 -21.63
CA LEU A 250 -28.98 12.52 -22.34
C LEU A 250 -30.29 11.89 -22.81
N GLU A 251 -31.38 12.11 -22.10
CA GLU A 251 -32.71 11.54 -22.38
C GLU A 251 -33.14 11.75 -23.83
N LYS A 252 -32.91 12.95 -24.37
CA LYS A 252 -33.18 13.28 -25.77
C LYS A 252 -32.31 12.57 -26.82
N ARG A 253 -31.30 11.80 -26.37
CA ARG A 253 -30.28 11.19 -27.24
C ARG A 253 -30.15 9.69 -27.05
N ILE A 254 -30.90 9.12 -26.14
CA ILE A 254 -31.00 7.67 -25.92
C ILE A 254 -32.31 7.15 -26.49
N SER A 255 -32.38 5.87 -26.73
CA SER A 255 -33.57 5.21 -27.27
C SER A 255 -34.77 5.37 -26.33
N ASP A 256 -35.94 5.65 -26.87
CA ASP A 256 -37.22 5.70 -26.12
C ASP A 256 -37.57 4.34 -25.43
N LYS A 257 -36.87 3.28 -25.80
CA LYS A 257 -36.99 1.94 -25.17
C LYS A 257 -36.21 1.80 -23.86
N VAL A 258 -35.49 2.85 -23.45
CA VAL A 258 -34.74 2.90 -22.19
C VAL A 258 -35.56 3.70 -21.19
N GLN A 259 -35.96 3.04 -20.10
CA GLN A 259 -36.67 3.68 -19.02
C GLN A 259 -35.65 4.25 -18.00
N LEU A 260 -35.82 5.49 -17.60
CA LEU A 260 -35.02 6.16 -16.55
C LEU A 260 -35.82 6.30 -15.26
N ILE A 261 -35.31 5.79 -14.16
CA ILE A 261 -35.97 5.84 -12.83
C ILE A 261 -35.06 6.58 -11.88
N PHE A 262 -35.63 7.53 -11.11
CA PHE A 262 -34.94 8.24 -10.05
C PHE A 262 -35.56 7.88 -8.68
N ASP A 263 -34.76 7.23 -7.84
CA ASP A 263 -35.11 6.85 -6.47
C ASP A 263 -34.20 7.64 -5.51
N PHE A 264 -34.58 8.89 -5.26
CA PHE A 264 -33.82 9.83 -4.45
C PHE A 264 -34.58 10.15 -3.14
N PRO A 265 -33.87 10.27 -2.00
CA PRO A 265 -34.47 10.74 -0.76
C PRO A 265 -34.93 12.19 -0.90
N GLU A 266 -35.93 12.58 -0.11
CA GLU A 266 -36.43 13.95 -0.08
C GLU A 266 -35.42 14.95 0.50
N SER A 267 -34.55 14.48 1.41
CA SER A 267 -33.50 15.32 2.00
C SER A 267 -32.41 15.64 0.96
N PRO A 268 -32.01 16.92 0.81
CA PRO A 268 -30.99 17.31 -0.16
C PRO A 268 -29.60 16.78 0.23
N ALA A 269 -28.92 16.15 -0.69
CA ALA A 269 -27.54 15.70 -0.53
C ALA A 269 -26.57 16.78 -1.06
N ILE A 270 -26.00 17.57 -0.14
CA ILE A 270 -25.05 18.62 -0.53
C ILE A 270 -23.64 18.05 -0.60
N VAL A 271 -23.02 18.16 -1.77
CA VAL A 271 -21.64 17.69 -2.04
C VAL A 271 -20.84 18.78 -2.75
N ARG A 272 -19.53 18.78 -2.61
CA ARG A 272 -18.64 19.70 -3.33
C ARG A 272 -18.16 19.05 -4.62
N LEU A 273 -18.61 19.59 -5.76
CA LEU A 273 -18.24 19.06 -7.07
C LEU A 273 -18.02 20.15 -8.14
N ASN A 274 -17.33 19.77 -9.19
CA ASN A 274 -17.28 20.50 -10.44
C ASN A 274 -18.37 19.92 -11.35
N GLU A 275 -19.42 20.70 -11.61
CA GLU A 275 -20.61 20.26 -12.35
C GLU A 275 -20.27 19.70 -13.74
N SER A 276 -19.41 20.40 -14.51
CA SER A 276 -19.02 19.99 -15.86
C SER A 276 -18.30 18.62 -15.90
N LEU A 277 -17.35 18.40 -14.96
CA LEU A 277 -16.66 17.13 -14.87
C LEU A 277 -17.57 16.02 -14.33
N PHE A 278 -18.42 16.33 -13.35
CA PHE A 278 -19.32 15.34 -12.79
C PHE A 278 -20.43 14.94 -13.77
N SER A 279 -20.99 15.87 -14.51
CA SER A 279 -21.93 15.59 -15.62
C SER A 279 -21.30 14.60 -16.63
N TRP A 280 -20.00 14.72 -16.89
CA TRP A 280 -19.31 13.76 -17.77
C TRP A 280 -19.21 12.35 -17.17
N VAL A 281 -19.08 12.22 -15.83
CA VAL A 281 -19.15 10.91 -15.14
C VAL A 281 -20.51 10.27 -15.37
N ILE A 282 -21.61 11.04 -15.14
CA ILE A 282 -22.98 10.55 -15.35
C ILE A 282 -23.17 10.13 -16.80
N GLU A 283 -22.73 10.96 -17.74
CA GLU A 283 -22.82 10.66 -19.18
C GLU A 283 -22.11 9.33 -19.53
N ASN A 284 -20.90 9.12 -19.07
CA ASN A 284 -20.15 7.91 -19.36
C ASN A 284 -20.81 6.66 -18.76
N LEU A 285 -21.33 6.73 -17.53
CA LEU A 285 -21.99 5.61 -16.88
C LEU A 285 -23.32 5.29 -17.54
N THR A 286 -24.12 6.31 -17.85
CA THR A 286 -25.42 6.15 -18.55
C THR A 286 -25.23 5.55 -19.94
N LYS A 287 -24.28 6.06 -20.74
CA LYS A 287 -23.99 5.49 -22.07
C LYS A 287 -23.51 4.03 -21.97
N ASN A 288 -22.71 3.71 -20.97
CA ASN A 288 -22.27 2.32 -20.75
C ASN A 288 -23.44 1.41 -20.36
N ALA A 289 -24.39 1.90 -19.57
CA ALA A 289 -25.60 1.18 -19.21
C ALA A 289 -26.49 0.94 -20.45
N VAL A 290 -26.75 1.96 -21.27
CA VAL A 290 -27.51 1.85 -22.52
C VAL A 290 -26.88 0.82 -23.47
N ASP A 291 -25.56 0.89 -23.64
CA ASP A 291 -24.81 -0.07 -24.48
C ASP A 291 -24.86 -1.50 -23.92
N ALA A 292 -24.81 -1.66 -22.60
CA ALA A 292 -24.92 -2.99 -21.95
C ALA A 292 -26.31 -3.62 -22.11
N MET A 293 -27.32 -2.78 -22.29
CA MET A 293 -28.73 -3.18 -22.54
C MET A 293 -29.09 -3.23 -24.03
N SER A 294 -28.15 -2.98 -24.95
CA SER A 294 -28.41 -2.89 -26.39
C SER A 294 -29.53 -1.90 -26.73
N GLY A 295 -29.63 -0.80 -26.00
CA GLY A 295 -30.59 0.28 -26.22
C GLY A 295 -32.02 0.00 -25.74
N GLN A 296 -32.27 -1.03 -24.94
CA GLN A 296 -33.57 -1.37 -24.37
C GLN A 296 -33.46 -1.89 -22.95
N GLY A 297 -34.14 -1.30 -21.97
CA GLY A 297 -34.14 -1.73 -20.58
C GLY A 297 -34.38 -0.59 -19.61
N THR A 298 -33.92 -0.75 -18.37
CA THR A 298 -34.16 0.23 -17.32
C THR A 298 -32.82 0.66 -16.68
N ILE A 299 -32.65 1.95 -16.48
CA ILE A 299 -31.56 2.51 -15.67
C ILE A 299 -32.17 3.16 -14.43
N THR A 300 -31.78 2.69 -13.25
CA THR A 300 -32.21 3.25 -11.97
C THR A 300 -31.07 4.02 -11.32
N TYR A 301 -31.32 5.29 -10.99
CA TYR A 301 -30.45 6.13 -10.21
C TYR A 301 -31.01 6.20 -8.79
N SER A 302 -30.34 5.57 -7.80
CA SER A 302 -30.73 5.61 -6.41
C SER A 302 -29.68 6.27 -5.55
N MET A 303 -30.12 7.10 -4.60
CA MET A 303 -29.23 7.77 -3.65
C MET A 303 -29.48 7.29 -2.22
N GLY A 304 -28.42 7.31 -1.42
CA GLY A 304 -28.49 6.98 -0.01
C GLY A 304 -27.29 7.51 0.77
N GLU A 305 -27.23 7.17 2.02
CA GLU A 305 -26.16 7.60 2.92
C GLU A 305 -25.37 6.40 3.47
N LYS A 306 -24.05 6.60 3.65
CA LYS A 306 -23.16 5.62 4.26
C LYS A 306 -22.12 6.33 5.14
N GLY A 307 -22.44 6.51 6.41
CA GLY A 307 -21.60 7.25 7.34
C GLY A 307 -21.35 8.68 6.88
N LYS A 308 -20.08 9.05 6.65
CA LYS A 308 -19.66 10.38 6.19
C LYS A 308 -19.78 10.60 4.67
N TYR A 309 -20.35 9.65 3.96
CA TYR A 309 -20.51 9.73 2.50
C TYR A 309 -21.98 9.68 2.12
N TYR A 310 -22.32 10.42 1.05
CA TYR A 310 -23.47 10.13 0.21
C TYR A 310 -23.07 9.09 -0.84
N CYS A 311 -23.99 8.22 -1.23
CA CYS A 311 -23.79 7.24 -2.29
C CYS A 311 -24.82 7.41 -3.40
N LEU A 312 -24.37 7.33 -4.64
CA LEU A 312 -25.19 7.25 -5.84
C LEU A 312 -24.96 5.88 -6.48
N ASP A 313 -26.01 5.12 -6.63
CA ASP A 313 -26.05 3.85 -7.35
C ASP A 313 -26.69 4.07 -8.72
N ILE A 314 -26.02 3.62 -9.77
CA ILE A 314 -26.51 3.61 -11.14
C ILE A 314 -26.62 2.14 -11.53
N THR A 315 -27.86 1.66 -11.65
CA THR A 315 -28.17 0.26 -11.90
C THR A 315 -28.78 0.10 -13.29
N ASP A 316 -28.19 -0.76 -14.12
CA ASP A 316 -28.71 -1.16 -15.43
C ASP A 316 -29.24 -2.60 -15.39
N THR A 317 -30.14 -2.93 -16.34
CA THR A 317 -30.67 -4.27 -16.58
C THR A 317 -29.97 -4.98 -17.74
N GLY A 318 -28.70 -4.65 -18.00
CA GLY A 318 -27.96 -5.14 -19.16
C GLY A 318 -27.30 -6.50 -18.95
N LYS A 319 -26.31 -6.81 -19.82
CA LYS A 319 -25.62 -8.10 -19.87
C LYS A 319 -24.79 -8.48 -18.65
N GLY A 320 -24.52 -7.53 -17.76
CA GLY A 320 -23.69 -7.74 -16.58
C GLY A 320 -22.19 -7.79 -16.87
N ILE A 321 -21.40 -7.87 -15.77
CA ILE A 321 -19.95 -7.88 -15.77
C ILE A 321 -19.46 -9.03 -14.91
N PRO A 322 -18.56 -9.90 -15.39
CA PRO A 322 -17.97 -10.96 -14.58
C PRO A 322 -17.15 -10.40 -13.41
N LYS A 323 -17.22 -11.01 -12.22
CA LYS A 323 -16.50 -10.57 -11.01
C LYS A 323 -15.00 -10.38 -11.23
N SER A 324 -14.37 -11.24 -12.02
CA SER A 324 -12.95 -11.17 -12.36
C SER A 324 -12.55 -9.90 -13.10
N LYS A 325 -13.50 -9.18 -13.73
CA LYS A 325 -13.26 -7.96 -14.48
C LYS A 325 -13.56 -6.67 -13.71
N PHE A 326 -14.13 -6.72 -12.50
CA PHE A 326 -14.56 -5.54 -11.73
C PHE A 326 -13.47 -4.47 -11.56
N ASN A 327 -12.24 -4.88 -11.31
CA ASN A 327 -11.13 -3.94 -11.19
C ASN A 327 -10.58 -3.48 -12.55
N ASN A 328 -10.60 -4.39 -13.54
CA ASN A 328 -9.97 -4.16 -14.84
C ASN A 328 -10.78 -3.23 -15.74
N ILE A 329 -12.11 -3.18 -15.59
CA ILE A 329 -12.98 -2.30 -16.42
C ILE A 329 -12.65 -0.81 -16.26
N PHE A 330 -11.99 -0.41 -15.16
CA PHE A 330 -11.55 0.96 -14.93
C PHE A 330 -10.13 1.24 -15.45
N SER A 331 -9.45 0.26 -16.03
CA SER A 331 -8.12 0.44 -16.61
C SER A 331 -8.23 1.18 -17.96
N PRO A 332 -7.35 2.15 -18.24
CA PRO A 332 -7.36 2.83 -19.53
C PRO A 332 -7.20 1.85 -20.69
N GLY A 333 -7.99 2.01 -21.74
CA GLY A 333 -7.96 1.14 -22.92
C GLY A 333 -8.76 -0.17 -22.78
N PHE A 334 -9.35 -0.45 -21.62
CA PHE A 334 -10.20 -1.63 -21.45
C PHE A 334 -11.56 -1.40 -22.17
N THR A 335 -11.85 -2.21 -23.17
CA THR A 335 -13.12 -2.20 -23.88
C THR A 335 -13.50 -3.60 -24.34
N THR A 336 -14.81 -3.86 -24.38
CA THR A 336 -15.42 -5.04 -24.99
C THR A 336 -16.16 -4.70 -26.27
N LYS A 337 -16.09 -3.41 -26.72
CA LYS A 337 -16.78 -2.89 -27.90
C LYS A 337 -15.83 -2.89 -29.09
N GLU A 338 -16.33 -3.18 -30.27
CA GLU A 338 -15.57 -3.08 -31.53
C GLU A 338 -15.16 -1.63 -31.85
N ARG A 339 -16.00 -0.68 -31.48
CA ARG A 339 -15.75 0.76 -31.61
C ARG A 339 -15.76 1.42 -30.24
N GLY A 340 -14.60 1.97 -29.82
CA GLY A 340 -14.45 2.68 -28.56
C GLY A 340 -13.03 2.56 -27.99
N TRP A 341 -12.52 3.66 -27.47
CA TRP A 341 -11.14 3.78 -26.98
C TRP A 341 -10.94 3.16 -25.58
N GLY A 342 -12.01 2.67 -24.93
CA GLY A 342 -11.93 2.11 -23.57
C GLY A 342 -11.56 3.15 -22.50
N LEU A 343 -11.79 4.42 -22.74
CA LEU A 343 -11.39 5.51 -21.84
C LEU A 343 -12.50 5.99 -20.90
N GLY A 344 -13.78 5.71 -21.19
CA GLY A 344 -14.92 6.29 -20.47
C GLY A 344 -14.94 5.97 -18.97
N LEU A 345 -14.84 4.69 -18.60
CA LEU A 345 -14.83 4.28 -17.18
C LEU A 345 -13.54 4.69 -16.45
N SER A 346 -12.40 4.64 -17.12
CA SER A 346 -11.12 5.10 -16.54
C SER A 346 -11.13 6.59 -16.26
N LEU A 347 -11.75 7.37 -17.14
CA LEU A 347 -11.94 8.80 -16.98
C LEU A 347 -12.95 9.09 -15.86
N ALA A 348 -14.09 8.40 -15.83
CA ALA A 348 -15.08 8.53 -14.75
C ALA A 348 -14.43 8.25 -13.38
N LYS A 349 -13.64 7.18 -13.27
CA LYS A 349 -12.88 6.87 -12.05
C LYS A 349 -11.92 7.98 -11.67
N ARG A 350 -11.17 8.50 -12.62
CA ARG A 350 -10.23 9.60 -12.39
C ARG A 350 -10.93 10.87 -11.93
N ILE A 351 -12.07 11.23 -12.55
CA ILE A 351 -12.85 12.41 -12.17
C ILE A 351 -13.36 12.24 -10.74
N VAL A 352 -13.94 11.11 -10.39
CA VAL A 352 -14.47 10.87 -9.05
C VAL A 352 -13.37 10.82 -8.00
N GLU A 353 -12.28 10.07 -8.25
CA GLU A 353 -11.25 9.83 -7.23
C GLU A 353 -10.24 10.98 -7.11
N ASN A 354 -9.79 11.57 -8.22
CA ASN A 354 -8.72 12.57 -8.19
C ASN A 354 -9.22 14.01 -8.14
N TYR A 355 -10.44 14.28 -8.65
CA TYR A 355 -11.01 15.63 -8.71
C TYR A 355 -12.13 15.87 -7.69
N HIS A 356 -12.72 14.81 -7.13
CA HIS A 356 -13.82 14.93 -6.16
C HIS A 356 -13.56 14.22 -4.84
N ASP A 357 -12.36 13.64 -4.62
CA ASP A 357 -11.96 12.87 -3.41
C ASP A 357 -12.98 11.77 -3.05
N GLY A 358 -13.67 11.25 -4.07
CA GLY A 358 -14.69 10.22 -3.96
C GLY A 358 -14.15 8.82 -4.25
N LYS A 359 -15.06 7.86 -4.39
CA LYS A 359 -14.77 6.50 -4.86
C LYS A 359 -15.80 6.05 -5.87
N ILE A 360 -15.39 5.28 -6.87
CA ILE A 360 -16.28 4.64 -7.84
C ILE A 360 -15.88 3.17 -8.01
N PHE A 361 -16.86 2.29 -7.99
CA PHE A 361 -16.65 0.85 -8.15
C PHE A 361 -17.93 0.13 -8.56
N VAL A 362 -17.80 -1.11 -9.02
CA VAL A 362 -18.94 -2.00 -9.24
C VAL A 362 -19.41 -2.53 -7.90
N LYS A 363 -20.61 -2.15 -7.45
CA LYS A 363 -21.23 -2.61 -6.21
C LYS A 363 -21.66 -4.07 -6.34
N GLN A 364 -22.35 -4.38 -7.43
CA GLN A 364 -22.80 -5.72 -7.77
C GLN A 364 -23.01 -5.83 -9.27
N SER A 365 -22.84 -7.02 -9.79
CA SER A 365 -23.22 -7.35 -11.18
C SER A 365 -23.40 -8.85 -11.29
N GLU A 366 -24.41 -9.24 -12.08
CA GLU A 366 -24.74 -10.62 -12.42
C GLU A 366 -24.95 -10.72 -13.92
N MET A 367 -24.35 -11.75 -14.52
CA MET A 367 -24.46 -11.97 -15.97
C MET A 367 -25.93 -12.17 -16.38
N GLY A 368 -26.38 -11.39 -17.35
CA GLY A 368 -27.75 -11.39 -17.86
C GLY A 368 -28.79 -10.67 -16.99
N LYS A 369 -28.40 -10.12 -15.82
CA LYS A 369 -29.33 -9.37 -14.95
C LYS A 369 -28.95 -7.89 -14.77
N GLY A 370 -27.72 -7.51 -15.15
CA GLY A 370 -27.28 -6.14 -15.12
C GLY A 370 -26.15 -5.85 -14.15
N SER A 371 -25.83 -4.56 -13.99
CA SER A 371 -24.75 -4.07 -13.14
C SER A 371 -25.19 -2.87 -12.33
N THR A 372 -24.61 -2.71 -11.13
CA THR A 372 -24.74 -1.51 -10.31
C THR A 372 -23.39 -0.88 -10.09
N PHE A 373 -23.19 0.32 -10.59
CA PHE A 373 -22.04 1.16 -10.27
C PHE A 373 -22.36 2.05 -9.07
N ARG A 374 -21.47 2.14 -8.13
CA ARG A 374 -21.59 2.99 -6.96
C ARG A 374 -20.55 4.09 -6.96
N ILE A 375 -21.01 5.33 -6.76
CA ILE A 375 -20.18 6.51 -6.50
C ILE A 375 -20.37 6.92 -5.04
N LEU A 376 -19.27 7.19 -4.34
CA LEU A 376 -19.26 7.72 -2.98
C LEU A 376 -18.63 9.11 -3.02
N LEU A 377 -19.36 10.12 -2.52
CA LEU A 377 -18.84 11.47 -2.32
C LEU A 377 -18.99 11.85 -0.84
N ARG A 378 -18.02 12.63 -0.33
CA ARG A 378 -18.05 13.10 1.05
C ARG A 378 -19.17 14.13 1.23
N LYS A 379 -19.89 14.04 2.35
CA LYS A 379 -20.83 15.07 2.78
C LYS A 379 -20.11 16.41 2.94
N SER A 380 -20.72 17.50 2.43
CA SER A 380 -20.15 18.85 2.48
C SER A 380 -20.18 19.42 3.88
#